data_c5da547c2b21b677c490e83396cedba1
#
_entry.id   c5da547c2b21b677c490e83396cedba1
#
_cell.length_a   1.000
_cell.length_b   1.000
_cell.length_c   1.000
_cell.angle_alpha   90.00
_cell.angle_beta   90.00
_cell.angle_gamma   90.00
#
_symmetry.space_group_name_H-M   'P 1'
#
loop_
_entity.id
_entity.type
_entity.pdbx_description
1 polymer ?
#
loop_
_entity_poly.entity_id
_entity_poly.type
_entity_poly.pdbx_seq_one_letter_code
_entity_poly.pdbx_strand_id
1 'polypeptide(L)'
;MESSELRKAGLKVTHPRMRILEILDSHEGKHFTAEDIYRQLLQHEDDIGLATVYRVLTQFEAAGMVLKHNFEGGQAVYELDRGKHHDHMVDVETGKVIEFSSEEIERLQHEIAAKYGYVIEDHSLVLYVRQAKKK
;
A
#
# COMPACT_ATOMS: atom_id res chain seq x y z
N MET A 1 -15.70 -9.22 -8.63
CA MET A 1 -15.56 -7.77 -8.40
C MET A 1 -15.35 -7.54 -6.92
N GLU A 2 -15.46 -6.30 -6.48
CA GLU A 2 -15.17 -5.95 -5.07
C GLU A 2 -15.98 -6.76 -4.06
N SER A 3 -17.25 -7.01 -4.34
CA SER A 3 -18.07 -7.80 -3.42
C SER A 3 -17.55 -9.22 -3.24
N SER A 4 -17.06 -9.83 -4.32
CA SER A 4 -16.52 -11.18 -4.23
C SER A 4 -15.19 -11.19 -3.46
N GLU A 5 -14.39 -10.15 -3.62
CA GLU A 5 -13.13 -10.02 -2.89
C GLU A 5 -13.37 -9.88 -1.38
N LEU A 6 -14.39 -9.10 -1.00
CA LEU A 6 -14.78 -8.96 0.41
C LEU A 6 -15.20 -10.31 0.99
N ARG A 7 -16.02 -11.06 0.28
CA ARG A 7 -16.51 -12.36 0.74
C ARG A 7 -15.36 -13.36 0.87
N LYS A 8 -14.43 -13.37 -0.07
CA LYS A 8 -13.25 -14.24 0.01
C LYS A 8 -12.40 -13.93 1.23
N ALA A 9 -12.35 -12.68 1.63
CA ALA A 9 -11.60 -12.25 2.82
C ALA A 9 -12.37 -12.47 4.12
N GLY A 10 -13.61 -12.98 4.05
CA GLY A 10 -14.44 -13.22 5.23
C GLY A 10 -15.14 -11.98 5.75
N LEU A 11 -15.25 -10.95 4.93
CA LEU A 11 -15.88 -9.70 5.34
C LEU A 11 -17.26 -9.55 4.71
N LYS A 12 -18.17 -8.94 5.47
CA LYS A 12 -19.50 -8.61 4.96
C LYS A 12 -19.38 -7.50 3.93
N VAL A 13 -20.24 -7.56 2.92
CA VAL A 13 -20.35 -6.51 1.91
C VAL A 13 -21.14 -5.35 2.50
N THR A 14 -20.48 -4.21 2.67
CA THR A 14 -21.12 -2.98 3.13
C THR A 14 -20.75 -1.85 2.17
N HIS A 15 -21.56 -0.79 2.15
CA HIS A 15 -21.30 0.35 1.28
C HIS A 15 -19.94 0.99 1.55
N PRO A 16 -19.56 1.30 2.81
CA PRO A 16 -18.23 1.86 3.05
C PRO A 16 -17.09 0.96 2.57
N ARG A 17 -17.18 -0.34 2.83
CA ARG A 17 -16.14 -1.28 2.38
C ARG A 17 -16.02 -1.33 0.87
N MET A 18 -17.14 -1.34 0.17
CA MET A 18 -17.16 -1.37 -1.29
C MET A 18 -16.54 -0.11 -1.87
N ARG A 19 -16.92 1.06 -1.35
CA ARG A 19 -16.42 2.33 -1.86
C ARG A 19 -14.92 2.48 -1.63
N ILE A 20 -14.46 2.12 -0.43
CA ILE A 20 -13.03 2.22 -0.11
C ILE A 20 -12.22 1.25 -0.97
N LEU A 21 -12.73 0.04 -1.16
CA LEU A 21 -12.05 -0.93 -2.01
C LEU A 21 -11.96 -0.45 -3.47
N GLU A 22 -13.03 0.15 -3.99
CA GLU A 22 -13.02 0.73 -5.34
C GLU A 22 -11.93 1.79 -5.50
N ILE A 23 -11.79 2.66 -4.50
CA ILE A 23 -10.78 3.71 -4.54
C ILE A 23 -9.37 3.10 -4.54
N LEU A 24 -9.14 2.15 -3.66
CA LEU A 24 -7.85 1.45 -3.59
C LEU A 24 -7.51 0.73 -4.88
N ASP A 25 -8.52 0.20 -5.56
CA ASP A 25 -8.34 -0.57 -6.79
C ASP A 25 -8.28 0.31 -8.05
N SER A 26 -8.59 1.59 -7.92
CA SER A 26 -8.71 2.50 -9.08
C SER A 26 -7.43 2.65 -9.88
N HIS A 27 -6.28 2.57 -9.23
CA HIS A 27 -4.99 2.68 -9.90
C HIS A 27 -4.00 1.69 -9.31
N GLU A 28 -3.53 0.76 -10.13
CA GLU A 28 -2.49 -0.18 -9.72
C GLU A 28 -1.22 0.58 -9.36
N GLY A 29 -0.58 0.17 -8.28
CA GLY A 29 0.65 0.78 -7.82
C GLY A 29 0.49 2.08 -7.07
N LYS A 30 -0.72 2.56 -6.91
CA LYS A 30 -0.97 3.82 -6.21
C LYS A 30 -1.14 3.58 -4.71
N HIS A 31 -0.58 4.49 -3.94
CA HIS A 31 -0.65 4.46 -2.48
C HIS A 31 -1.55 5.59 -2.00
N PHE A 32 -2.35 5.30 -0.98
CA PHE A 32 -3.31 6.25 -0.42
C PHE A 32 -3.13 6.37 1.08
N THR A 33 -3.13 7.60 1.59
CA THR A 33 -3.36 7.81 3.02
C THR A 33 -4.85 7.67 3.30
N ALA A 34 -5.22 7.51 4.56
CA ALA A 34 -6.65 7.50 4.92
C ALA A 34 -7.32 8.81 4.52
N GLU A 35 -6.61 9.92 4.67
CA GLU A 35 -7.12 11.24 4.30
C GLU A 35 -7.33 11.36 2.79
N ASP A 36 -6.45 10.78 1.98
CA ASP A 36 -6.63 10.75 0.52
C ASP A 36 -7.93 10.06 0.15
N ILE A 37 -8.20 8.91 0.77
CA ILE A 37 -9.43 8.16 0.53
C ILE A 37 -10.63 8.99 0.96
N TYR A 38 -10.55 9.59 2.14
CA TYR A 38 -11.65 10.43 2.66
C TYR A 38 -11.96 11.59 1.71
N ARG A 39 -10.94 12.27 1.17
CA ARG A 39 -11.14 13.36 0.22
C ARG A 39 -11.87 12.89 -1.03
N GLN A 40 -11.53 11.72 -1.56
CA GLN A 40 -12.24 11.18 -2.71
C GLN A 40 -13.70 10.85 -2.40
N LEU A 41 -13.96 10.33 -1.21
CA LEU A 41 -15.34 10.07 -0.78
C LEU A 41 -16.15 11.36 -0.69
N LEU A 42 -15.54 12.43 -0.16
CA LEU A 42 -16.20 13.74 -0.12
C LEU A 42 -16.52 14.28 -1.50
N GLN A 43 -15.60 14.14 -2.45
CA GLN A 43 -15.79 14.58 -3.82
C GLN A 43 -16.97 13.88 -4.50
N HIS A 44 -17.24 12.63 -4.13
CA HIS A 44 -18.35 11.86 -4.67
C HIS A 44 -19.59 11.91 -3.79
N GLU A 45 -19.60 12.81 -2.81
CA GLU A 45 -20.72 13.03 -1.90
C GLU A 45 -21.12 11.77 -1.12
N ASP A 46 -20.17 10.86 -0.90
CA ASP A 46 -20.40 9.71 -0.05
C ASP A 46 -20.41 10.14 1.42
N ASP A 47 -21.42 9.71 2.16
CA ASP A 47 -21.55 10.03 3.58
C ASP A 47 -20.77 9.02 4.42
N ILE A 48 -19.45 9.04 4.29
CA ILE A 48 -18.56 8.13 5.01
C ILE A 48 -17.51 8.99 5.72
N GLY A 49 -17.48 8.93 7.05
CA GLY A 49 -16.56 9.74 7.84
C GLY A 49 -15.14 9.18 7.88
N LEU A 50 -14.21 10.02 8.26
CA LEU A 50 -12.79 9.65 8.35
C LEU A 50 -12.57 8.49 9.32
N ALA A 51 -13.26 8.49 10.47
CA ALA A 51 -13.15 7.40 11.45
C ALA A 51 -13.55 6.05 10.84
N THR A 52 -14.57 6.05 9.98
CA THR A 52 -14.99 4.83 9.28
C THR A 52 -13.93 4.39 8.29
N VAL A 53 -13.30 5.33 7.58
CA VAL A 53 -12.19 5.01 6.67
C VAL A 53 -11.07 4.28 7.41
N TYR A 54 -10.63 4.83 8.54
CA TYR A 54 -9.59 4.19 9.35
C TYR A 54 -9.99 2.79 9.81
N ARG A 55 -11.23 2.64 10.26
CA ARG A 55 -11.73 1.35 10.74
C ARG A 55 -11.74 0.31 9.61
N VAL A 56 -12.21 0.69 8.43
CA VAL A 56 -12.26 -0.21 7.28
C VAL A 56 -10.85 -0.60 6.84
N LEU A 57 -9.93 0.36 6.79
CA LEU A 57 -8.53 0.06 6.43
C LEU A 57 -7.88 -0.90 7.42
N THR A 58 -8.15 -0.74 8.71
CA THR A 58 -7.66 -1.67 9.73
C THR A 58 -8.22 -3.07 9.51
N GLN A 59 -9.51 -3.18 9.18
CA GLN A 59 -10.14 -4.45 8.89
C GLN A 59 -9.56 -5.09 7.63
N PHE A 60 -9.29 -4.30 6.60
CA PHE A 60 -8.68 -4.80 5.36
C PHE A 60 -7.26 -5.28 5.61
N GLU A 61 -6.50 -4.56 6.42
CA GLU A 61 -5.14 -4.98 6.76
C GLU A 61 -5.17 -6.31 7.51
N ALA A 62 -6.03 -6.45 8.51
CA ALA A 62 -6.16 -7.67 9.29
C ALA A 62 -6.60 -8.86 8.42
N ALA A 63 -7.37 -8.60 7.37
CA ALA A 63 -7.84 -9.63 6.45
C ALA A 63 -6.84 -9.92 5.32
N GLY A 64 -5.69 -9.25 5.30
CA GLY A 64 -4.68 -9.46 4.27
C GLY A 64 -5.01 -8.85 2.93
N MET A 65 -5.97 -7.94 2.85
CA MET A 65 -6.38 -7.30 1.60
C MET A 65 -5.53 -6.10 1.23
N VAL A 66 -4.99 -5.41 2.22
CA VAL A 66 -4.15 -4.24 2.00
C VAL A 66 -2.84 -4.36 2.76
N LEU A 67 -1.84 -3.67 2.22
CA LEU A 67 -0.55 -3.49 2.87
C LEU A 67 -0.50 -2.07 3.42
N LYS A 68 -0.03 -1.94 4.65
CA LYS A 68 0.16 -0.66 5.30
C LYS A 68 1.64 -0.38 5.41
N HIS A 69 2.07 0.77 4.92
CA HIS A 69 3.46 1.18 4.98
C HIS A 69 3.61 2.41 5.87
N ASN A 70 4.50 2.33 6.83
CA ASN A 70 4.84 3.44 7.72
C ASN A 70 6.23 3.94 7.35
N PHE A 71 6.30 4.82 6.37
CA PHE A 71 7.58 5.38 5.94
C PHE A 71 8.01 6.50 6.86
N GLU A 72 9.31 6.61 7.07
CA GLU A 72 9.87 7.64 7.94
C GLU A 72 9.47 9.03 7.44
N GLY A 73 9.02 9.87 8.37
CA GLY A 73 8.65 11.26 8.08
C GLY A 73 7.31 11.45 7.40
N GLY A 74 6.54 10.38 7.21
CA GLY A 74 5.26 10.46 6.52
C GLY A 74 4.12 9.82 7.28
N GLN A 75 2.92 10.03 6.76
CA GLN A 75 1.72 9.35 7.23
C GLN A 75 1.70 7.92 6.70
N ALA A 76 0.96 7.04 7.38
CA ALA A 76 0.75 5.70 6.88
C ALA A 76 0.05 5.72 5.52
N VAL A 77 0.54 4.92 4.59
CA VAL A 77 -0.09 4.76 3.28
C VAL A 77 -0.53 3.32 3.11
N TYR A 78 -1.57 3.13 2.31
CA TYR A 78 -2.20 1.83 2.09
C TYR A 78 -2.27 1.55 0.60
N GLU A 79 -2.08 0.27 0.26
CA GLU A 79 -2.26 -0.21 -1.11
C GLU A 79 -2.88 -1.59 -1.07
N LEU A 80 -3.56 -1.99 -2.15
CA LEU A 80 -4.06 -3.34 -2.25
C LEU A 80 -2.91 -4.33 -2.33
N ASP A 81 -3.04 -5.44 -1.63
CA ASP A 81 -2.10 -6.55 -1.74
C ASP A 81 -2.48 -7.37 -2.96
N ARG A 82 -1.72 -7.19 -4.04
CA ARG A 82 -1.97 -7.90 -5.30
C ARG A 82 -1.09 -9.14 -5.45
N GLY A 83 -0.44 -9.53 -4.36
CA GLY A 83 0.42 -10.72 -4.36
C GLY A 83 1.77 -10.53 -5.02
N LYS A 84 2.09 -9.32 -5.45
CA LYS A 84 3.40 -9.00 -6.03
C LYS A 84 4.24 -8.26 -5.03
N HIS A 85 5.51 -8.63 -4.95
CA HIS A 85 6.46 -7.92 -4.10
C HIS A 85 6.91 -6.63 -4.79
N HIS A 86 6.92 -5.54 -4.05
CA HIS A 86 7.42 -4.25 -4.52
C HIS A 86 8.39 -3.67 -3.52
N ASP A 87 9.39 -2.97 -4.04
CA ASP A 87 10.22 -2.09 -3.24
C ASP A 87 9.71 -0.67 -3.43
N HIS A 88 10.11 0.23 -2.58
CA HIS A 88 9.55 1.59 -2.56
C HIS A 88 10.64 2.64 -2.52
N MET A 89 10.40 3.75 -3.21
CA MET A 89 11.15 4.99 -3.01
C MET A 89 10.20 6.04 -2.45
N VAL A 90 10.66 6.77 -1.43
CA VAL A 90 9.88 7.85 -0.84
C VAL A 90 10.60 9.16 -1.10
N ASP A 91 9.94 10.06 -1.81
CA ASP A 91 10.46 11.41 -2.01
C ASP A 91 10.28 12.18 -0.70
N VAL A 92 11.38 12.50 -0.03
CA VAL A 92 11.32 13.14 1.29
C VAL A 92 10.83 14.58 1.24
N GLU A 93 10.85 15.20 0.06
CA GLU A 93 10.39 16.58 -0.09
C GLU A 93 8.89 16.66 -0.35
N THR A 94 8.35 15.71 -1.10
CA THR A 94 6.93 15.75 -1.50
C THR A 94 6.07 14.71 -0.80
N GLY A 95 6.70 13.67 -0.23
CA GLY A 95 5.99 12.54 0.34
C GLY A 95 5.50 11.53 -0.70
N LYS A 96 5.79 11.76 -1.97
CA LYS A 96 5.38 10.85 -3.03
C LYS A 96 6.05 9.49 -2.88
N VAL A 97 5.27 8.43 -3.04
CA VAL A 97 5.78 7.05 -2.98
C VAL A 97 5.81 6.48 -4.40
N ILE A 98 6.95 5.92 -4.76
CA ILE A 98 7.17 5.30 -6.07
C ILE A 98 7.45 3.82 -5.83
N GLU A 99 6.72 2.95 -6.49
CA GLU A 99 6.99 1.53 -6.46
C GLU A 99 8.00 1.17 -7.54
N PHE A 100 8.85 0.22 -7.24
CA PHE A 100 9.75 -0.35 -8.24
C PHE A 100 10.04 -1.80 -7.91
N SER A 101 10.51 -2.54 -8.87
CA SER A 101 11.01 -3.89 -8.63
C SER A 101 12.28 -4.09 -9.47
N SER A 102 13.18 -4.91 -8.96
CA SER A 102 14.43 -5.23 -9.66
C SER A 102 14.81 -6.68 -9.38
N GLU A 103 14.84 -7.48 -10.43
CA GLU A 103 15.27 -8.86 -10.30
C GLU A 103 16.71 -8.96 -9.83
N GLU A 104 17.56 -8.01 -10.23
CA GLU A 104 18.95 -7.98 -9.82
C GLU A 104 19.09 -7.77 -8.32
N ILE A 105 18.33 -6.82 -7.76
CA ILE A 105 18.35 -6.57 -6.31
C ILE A 105 17.87 -7.82 -5.56
N GLU A 106 16.78 -8.44 -6.03
CA GLU A 106 16.26 -9.66 -5.42
C GLU A 106 17.32 -10.77 -5.42
N ARG A 107 17.97 -10.97 -6.55
CA ARG A 107 18.99 -12.01 -6.68
C ARG A 107 20.16 -11.75 -5.73
N LEU A 108 20.64 -10.50 -5.67
CA LEU A 108 21.75 -10.15 -4.80
C LEU A 108 21.41 -10.35 -3.32
N GLN A 109 20.20 -10.02 -2.91
CA GLN A 109 19.77 -10.23 -1.55
C GLN A 109 19.77 -11.72 -1.18
N HIS A 110 19.28 -12.57 -2.07
CA HIS A 110 19.27 -14.03 -1.86
C HIS A 110 20.70 -14.56 -1.80
N GLU A 111 21.61 -14.09 -2.65
CA GLU A 111 23.00 -14.49 -2.62
C GLU A 111 23.69 -14.11 -1.33
N ILE A 112 23.41 -12.91 -0.83
CA ILE A 112 24.01 -12.44 0.43
C ILE A 112 23.50 -13.32 1.58
N ALA A 113 22.21 -13.58 1.66
CA ALA A 113 21.66 -14.43 2.71
C ALA A 113 22.27 -15.82 2.66
N ALA A 114 22.44 -16.39 1.46
CA ALA A 114 23.00 -17.71 1.29
C ALA A 114 24.45 -17.78 1.78
N LYS A 115 25.24 -16.73 1.57
CA LYS A 115 26.62 -16.68 2.06
C LYS A 115 26.71 -16.84 3.58
N TYR A 116 25.70 -16.37 4.29
CA TYR A 116 25.64 -16.46 5.74
C TYR A 116 24.86 -17.68 6.23
N GLY A 117 24.42 -18.54 5.30
CA GLY A 117 23.71 -19.77 5.67
C GLY A 117 22.22 -19.59 5.89
N TYR A 118 21.63 -18.54 5.32
CA TYR A 118 20.21 -18.21 5.51
C TYR A 118 19.43 -18.22 4.20
N VAL A 119 18.13 -18.40 4.34
CA VAL A 119 17.16 -18.24 3.27
C VAL A 119 16.26 -17.07 3.66
N ILE A 120 16.00 -16.17 2.72
CA ILE A 120 15.14 -15.02 2.99
C ILE A 120 13.69 -15.49 3.10
N GLU A 121 13.05 -15.18 4.22
CA GLU A 121 11.63 -15.44 4.42
C GLU A 121 10.80 -14.24 3.93
N ASP A 122 11.27 -13.04 4.25
CA ASP A 122 10.60 -11.80 3.83
C ASP A 122 11.61 -10.67 3.89
N HIS A 123 11.35 -9.59 3.17
CA HIS A 123 12.17 -8.40 3.25
C HIS A 123 11.38 -7.17 2.81
N SER A 124 11.89 -6.00 3.17
CA SER A 124 11.37 -4.74 2.67
C SER A 124 12.56 -3.83 2.35
N LEU A 125 12.46 -3.09 1.27
CA LEU A 125 13.48 -2.15 0.85
C LEU A 125 12.79 -0.81 0.60
N VAL A 126 13.24 0.23 1.32
CA VAL A 126 12.72 1.58 1.13
C VAL A 126 13.90 2.51 0.92
N LEU A 127 13.89 3.21 -0.19
CA LEU A 127 14.88 4.24 -0.48
C LEU A 127 14.24 5.60 -0.19
N TYR A 128 14.89 6.41 0.62
CA TYR A 128 14.45 7.78 0.89
C TYR A 128 15.22 8.69 -0.03
N VAL A 129 14.50 9.33 -0.96
CA VAL A 129 15.12 10.00 -2.09
C VAL A 129 14.68 11.45 -2.19
N ARG A 130 15.41 12.23 -2.95
CA ARG A 130 15.02 13.55 -3.41
C ARG A 130 15.37 13.66 -4.87
N GLN A 131 14.73 14.59 -5.57
CA GLN A 131 15.03 14.74 -6.99
C GLN A 131 16.49 15.14 -7.20
N ALA A 132 17.10 14.52 -8.19
CA ALA A 132 18.46 14.86 -8.58
C ALA A 132 18.47 16.28 -9.14
N LYS A 133 19.52 17.02 -8.84
CA LYS A 133 19.66 18.37 -9.38
C LYS A 133 19.86 18.30 -10.88
N LYS A 134 19.11 19.15 -11.60
CA LYS A 134 19.33 19.31 -13.04
C LYS A 134 20.62 20.11 -13.24
N LYS A 135 21.40 19.67 -14.19
CA LYS A 135 22.59 20.41 -14.58
C LYS A 135 22.24 21.50 -15.57
#